data_db6371a0afe397428f50bb2753215354
#
_entry.id   db6371a0afe397428f50bb2753215354
#
_cell.length_a   1.000
_cell.length_b   1.000
_cell.length_c   1.000
_cell.angle_alpha   90.00
_cell.angle_beta   90.00
_cell.angle_gamma   90.00
#
_symmetry.space_group_name_H-M   'P 1'
#
loop_
_entity.id
_entity.type
_entity.pdbx_description
1 polymer ?
#
loop_
_entity_poly.entity_id
_entity_poly.type
_entity_poly.pdbx_seq_one_letter_code
_entity_poly.pdbx_strand_id
1 'polypeptide(L)'
;LETGKIARQAGGAVIASLGETSVLVTVVGKKDVNPGQDFFPLTVNYQERTYAAGKIPGGFFKREGRPSEKETLTSRLIDRPLRPLFPKGFVNEVQVIATVVALDPEIDPDIPSMIGASAALAISGMPFNGPLGAARVGYVDGSYVLNPGKALLDKSALDLVVAGTESAVLMVESEASELPEEVMLGSVMFGHQ
;
A
#
# COMPACT_ATOMS: atom_id res chain seq x y z
N LEU A 1 2.08 14.29 0.19
CA LEU A 1 2.86 13.65 -0.88
C LEU A 1 3.96 14.59 -1.35
N GLU A 2 5.21 14.12 -1.38
CA GLU A 2 6.36 14.86 -1.89
C GLU A 2 7.03 14.09 -3.03
N THR A 3 7.46 14.80 -4.07
CA THR A 3 8.19 14.22 -5.20
C THR A 3 9.34 15.13 -5.66
N GLY A 4 10.25 14.60 -6.49
CA GLY A 4 11.32 15.35 -7.17
C GLY A 4 12.58 15.58 -6.32
N LYS A 5 12.61 15.25 -5.05
CA LYS A 5 13.78 15.44 -4.18
C LYS A 5 14.64 14.18 -4.03
N ILE A 6 14.01 13.02 -3.81
CA ILE A 6 14.67 11.74 -3.50
C ILE A 6 14.41 10.75 -4.62
N ALA A 7 15.34 9.79 -4.80
CA ALA A 7 15.26 8.71 -5.79
C ALA A 7 15.01 9.20 -7.24
N ARG A 8 15.66 10.27 -7.64
CA ARG A 8 15.46 10.97 -8.94
C ARG A 8 15.79 10.13 -10.17
N GLN A 9 16.42 8.97 -10.01
CA GLN A 9 16.73 8.03 -11.11
C GLN A 9 15.59 7.02 -11.35
N ALA A 10 14.62 6.90 -10.42
CA ALA A 10 13.44 6.08 -10.63
C ALA A 10 12.50 6.74 -11.67
N GLY A 11 11.68 5.95 -12.34
CA GLY A 11 10.64 6.44 -13.25
C GLY A 11 9.60 7.30 -12.53
N GLY A 12 9.23 6.91 -11.29
CA GLY A 12 8.42 7.69 -10.37
C GLY A 12 8.92 7.51 -8.94
N ALA A 13 8.93 8.57 -8.14
CA ALA A 13 9.32 8.52 -6.73
C ALA A 13 8.49 9.49 -5.92
N VAL A 14 7.92 9.01 -4.82
CA VAL A 14 7.06 9.78 -3.91
C VAL A 14 7.40 9.42 -2.47
N ILE A 15 7.45 10.41 -1.59
CA ILE A 15 7.32 10.22 -0.16
C ILE A 15 5.86 10.48 0.21
N ALA A 16 5.21 9.47 0.77
CA ALA A 16 3.87 9.57 1.31
C ALA A 16 3.95 9.59 2.84
N SER A 17 3.38 10.62 3.45
CA SER A 17 3.39 10.78 4.91
C SER A 17 1.97 10.89 5.44
N LEU A 18 1.71 10.22 6.55
CA LEU A 18 0.50 10.31 7.35
C LEU A 18 0.92 10.44 8.82
N GLY A 19 0.63 11.59 9.44
CA GLY A 19 1.23 11.92 10.73
C GLY A 19 2.77 11.89 10.63
N GLU A 20 3.42 11.16 11.52
CA GLU A 20 4.88 10.98 11.51
C GLU A 20 5.34 9.70 10.80
N THR A 21 4.41 8.88 10.31
CA THR A 21 4.74 7.74 9.45
C THR A 21 5.01 8.22 8.04
N SER A 22 6.18 7.87 7.48
CA SER A 22 6.58 8.23 6.12
C SER A 22 7.11 7.03 5.36
N VAL A 23 6.67 6.88 4.12
CA VAL A 23 7.06 5.80 3.21
C VAL A 23 7.61 6.39 1.93
N LEU A 24 8.83 5.99 1.57
CA LEU A 24 9.39 6.26 0.25
C LEU A 24 8.92 5.19 -0.72
N VAL A 25 8.21 5.58 -1.75
CA VAL A 25 7.80 4.67 -2.82
C VAL A 25 8.50 5.05 -4.11
N THR A 26 9.13 4.06 -4.74
CA THR A 26 9.80 4.19 -6.03
C THR A 26 9.24 3.20 -7.03
N VAL A 27 9.14 3.64 -8.29
CA VAL A 27 8.62 2.82 -9.39
C VAL A 27 9.58 2.89 -10.57
N VAL A 28 9.89 1.72 -11.12
CA VAL A 28 10.70 1.57 -12.33
C VAL A 28 10.01 0.61 -13.29
N GLY A 29 9.88 1.00 -14.55
CA GLY A 29 9.40 0.14 -15.63
C GLY A 29 10.49 -0.10 -16.67
N LYS A 30 10.63 -1.33 -17.15
CA LYS A 30 11.47 -1.66 -18.30
C LYS A 30 10.81 -1.18 -19.59
N LYS A 31 11.60 -0.58 -20.49
CA LYS A 31 11.12 -0.17 -21.82
C LYS A 31 10.96 -1.37 -22.76
N ASP A 32 11.84 -2.34 -22.63
CA ASP A 32 11.87 -3.52 -23.49
C ASP A 32 11.07 -4.68 -22.86
N VAL A 33 10.43 -5.45 -23.71
CA VAL A 33 9.70 -6.67 -23.33
C VAL A 33 10.60 -7.87 -23.57
N ASN A 34 10.63 -8.81 -22.63
CA ASN A 34 11.36 -10.06 -22.81
C ASN A 34 10.70 -10.89 -23.93
N PRO A 35 11.47 -11.50 -24.85
CA PRO A 35 10.91 -12.35 -25.90
C PRO A 35 10.07 -13.49 -25.30
N GLY A 36 8.84 -13.66 -25.79
CA GLY A 36 7.91 -14.69 -25.32
C GLY A 36 7.17 -14.37 -24.03
N GLN A 37 7.25 -13.11 -23.55
CA GLN A 37 6.53 -12.67 -22.35
C GLN A 37 5.02 -12.60 -22.64
N ASP A 38 4.22 -13.40 -21.96
CA ASP A 38 2.76 -13.51 -22.14
C ASP A 38 1.95 -13.04 -20.91
N PHE A 39 2.62 -12.63 -19.83
CA PHE A 39 2.00 -12.09 -18.62
C PHE A 39 2.62 -10.76 -18.19
N PHE A 40 1.92 -10.02 -17.37
CA PHE A 40 2.39 -8.76 -16.78
C PHE A 40 3.26 -9.02 -15.53
N PRO A 41 4.59 -8.82 -15.60
CA PRO A 41 5.50 -9.01 -14.47
C PRO A 41 5.53 -7.76 -13.58
N LEU A 42 4.52 -7.58 -12.74
CA LEU A 42 4.53 -6.58 -11.68
C LEU A 42 5.13 -7.19 -10.42
N THR A 43 6.18 -6.58 -9.92
CA THR A 43 6.82 -6.94 -8.63
C THR A 43 6.63 -5.79 -7.65
N VAL A 44 6.00 -6.08 -6.52
CA VAL A 44 5.84 -5.13 -5.42
C VAL A 44 6.62 -5.62 -4.21
N ASN A 45 7.49 -4.78 -3.68
CA ASN A 45 8.24 -5.03 -2.45
C ASN A 45 7.88 -3.95 -1.43
N TYR A 46 7.41 -4.37 -0.28
CA TYR A 46 7.21 -3.51 0.88
C TYR A 46 8.26 -3.87 1.94
N GLN A 47 8.87 -2.88 2.56
CA GLN A 47 9.97 -3.06 3.50
C GLN A 47 9.82 -2.15 4.72
N GLU A 48 9.77 -2.75 5.90
CA GLU A 48 9.85 -2.02 7.17
C GLU A 48 11.30 -2.03 7.65
N ARG A 49 11.95 -0.86 7.63
CA ARG A 49 13.32 -0.73 8.09
C ARG A 49 13.35 -0.48 9.60
N THR A 50 14.17 -1.20 10.31
CA THR A 50 14.28 -1.11 11.77
C THR A 50 14.66 0.30 12.24
N TYR A 51 15.46 1.03 11.45
CA TYR A 51 15.81 2.42 11.74
C TYR A 51 14.60 3.37 11.70
N ALA A 52 13.56 3.07 10.94
CA ALA A 52 12.34 3.89 10.88
C ALA A 52 11.65 3.99 12.25
N ALA A 53 11.80 2.96 13.09
CA ALA A 53 11.34 2.93 14.47
C ALA A 53 12.42 3.33 15.49
N GLY A 54 13.56 3.90 15.03
CA GLY A 54 14.69 4.27 15.89
C GLY A 54 15.42 3.07 16.51
N LYS A 55 15.34 1.89 15.91
CA LYS A 55 15.90 0.65 16.45
C LYS A 55 17.01 0.10 15.57
N ILE A 56 17.82 -0.76 16.15
CA ILE A 56 18.86 -1.54 15.46
C ILE A 56 18.28 -2.94 15.19
N PRO A 57 18.56 -3.56 14.02
CA PRO A 57 18.13 -4.92 13.75
C PRO A 57 18.54 -5.91 14.85
N GLY A 58 17.63 -6.79 15.22
CA GLY A 58 17.85 -7.82 16.23
C GLY A 58 18.76 -8.95 15.74
N GLY A 59 18.87 -9.99 16.57
CA GLY A 59 19.65 -11.19 16.27
C GLY A 59 21.16 -10.99 16.37
N PHE A 60 21.90 -12.07 16.13
CA PHE A 60 23.35 -12.10 16.25
C PHE A 60 24.07 -11.19 15.24
N PHE A 61 23.59 -11.18 13.99
CA PHE A 61 24.23 -10.44 12.89
C PHE A 61 23.91 -8.94 12.86
N LYS A 62 23.00 -8.45 13.67
CA LYS A 62 22.59 -7.02 13.71
C LYS A 62 22.32 -6.41 12.34
N ARG A 63 21.63 -7.15 11.48
CA ARG A 63 21.27 -6.73 10.11
C ARG A 63 19.84 -7.11 9.77
N GLU A 64 19.26 -6.41 8.79
CA GLU A 64 17.95 -6.74 8.24
C GLU A 64 17.93 -8.17 7.69
N GLY A 65 16.86 -8.88 7.98
CA GLY A 65 16.66 -10.27 7.58
C GLY A 65 15.90 -10.40 6.27
N ARG A 66 15.30 -11.58 6.10
CA ARG A 66 14.30 -11.82 5.02
C ARG A 66 13.03 -11.04 5.34
N PRO A 67 12.21 -10.72 4.31
CA PRO A 67 10.90 -10.12 4.54
C PRO A 67 10.08 -10.91 5.54
N SER A 68 9.44 -10.21 6.45
CA SER A 68 8.48 -10.78 7.40
C SER A 68 7.18 -11.20 6.70
N GLU A 69 6.35 -11.96 7.39
CA GLU A 69 5.01 -12.30 6.91
C GLU A 69 4.19 -11.03 6.64
N LYS A 70 4.20 -10.06 7.56
CA LYS A 70 3.55 -8.76 7.39
C LYS A 70 4.03 -8.04 6.14
N GLU A 71 5.34 -7.94 5.91
CA GLU A 71 5.89 -7.31 4.71
C GLU A 71 5.44 -7.99 3.43
N THR A 72 5.36 -9.31 3.44
CA THR A 72 4.88 -10.10 2.30
C THR A 72 3.39 -9.86 2.03
N LEU A 73 2.56 -9.87 3.08
CA LEU A 73 1.12 -9.62 2.98
C LEU A 73 0.83 -8.17 2.54
N THR A 74 1.55 -7.19 3.09
CA THR A 74 1.41 -5.79 2.68
C THR A 74 1.87 -5.57 1.22
N SER A 75 2.91 -6.27 0.76
CA SER A 75 3.29 -6.25 -0.66
C SER A 75 2.14 -6.72 -1.56
N ARG A 76 1.41 -7.76 -1.15
CA ARG A 76 0.24 -8.26 -1.87
C ARG A 76 -0.96 -7.31 -1.77
N LEU A 77 -1.14 -6.67 -0.62
CA LEU A 77 -2.17 -5.65 -0.41
C LEU A 77 -2.01 -4.48 -1.38
N ILE A 78 -0.77 -4.07 -1.65
CA ILE A 78 -0.43 -3.03 -2.63
C ILE A 78 -0.60 -3.54 -4.07
N ASP A 79 -0.12 -4.75 -4.40
CA ASP A 79 -0.14 -5.31 -5.76
C ASP A 79 -1.57 -5.49 -6.30
N ARG A 80 -2.47 -6.07 -5.48
CA ARG A 80 -3.81 -6.48 -5.90
C ARG A 80 -4.65 -5.36 -6.54
N PRO A 81 -4.77 -4.15 -5.96
CA PRO A 81 -5.55 -3.08 -6.55
C PRO A 81 -4.81 -2.33 -7.67
N LEU A 82 -3.46 -2.37 -7.72
CA LEU A 82 -2.69 -1.69 -8.77
C LEU A 82 -2.69 -2.46 -10.09
N ARG A 83 -2.59 -3.78 -10.01
CA ARG A 83 -2.46 -4.67 -11.19
C ARG A 83 -3.58 -4.49 -12.22
N PRO A 84 -4.88 -4.45 -11.87
CA PRO A 84 -5.97 -4.29 -12.82
C PRO A 84 -6.02 -2.90 -13.48
N LEU A 85 -5.28 -1.91 -12.95
CA LEU A 85 -5.22 -0.56 -13.52
C LEU A 85 -4.22 -0.42 -14.68
N PHE A 86 -3.46 -1.47 -15.00
CA PHE A 86 -2.68 -1.51 -16.22
C PHE A 86 -3.51 -2.04 -17.39
N PRO A 87 -3.31 -1.51 -18.62
CA PRO A 87 -4.10 -1.94 -19.77
C PRO A 87 -3.83 -3.40 -20.13
N LYS A 88 -4.85 -4.07 -20.66
CA LYS A 88 -4.70 -5.44 -21.16
C LYS A 88 -3.63 -5.50 -22.25
N GLY A 89 -2.75 -6.50 -22.15
CA GLY A 89 -1.63 -6.68 -23.08
C GLY A 89 -0.38 -5.87 -22.73
N PHE A 90 -0.38 -5.09 -21.64
CA PHE A 90 0.85 -4.51 -21.10
C PHE A 90 1.68 -5.61 -20.42
N VAL A 91 2.85 -5.91 -20.94
CA VAL A 91 3.73 -7.00 -20.50
C VAL A 91 5.14 -6.55 -20.13
N ASN A 92 5.38 -5.23 -20.06
CA ASN A 92 6.66 -4.69 -19.60
C ASN A 92 6.81 -4.94 -18.09
N GLU A 93 8.01 -5.29 -17.68
CA GLU A 93 8.32 -5.49 -16.26
C GLU A 93 8.23 -4.17 -15.50
N VAL A 94 7.48 -4.17 -14.39
CA VAL A 94 7.35 -3.04 -13.48
C VAL A 94 7.73 -3.46 -12.06
N GLN A 95 8.57 -2.68 -11.42
CA GLN A 95 8.93 -2.85 -10.02
C GLN A 95 8.47 -1.66 -9.20
N VAL A 96 7.74 -1.93 -8.13
CA VAL A 96 7.34 -0.97 -7.11
C VAL A 96 8.03 -1.35 -5.79
N ILE A 97 8.73 -0.39 -5.18
CA ILE A 97 9.36 -0.59 -3.88
C ILE A 97 8.84 0.47 -2.93
N ALA A 98 8.16 0.04 -1.86
CA ALA A 98 7.72 0.88 -0.76
C ALA A 98 8.61 0.61 0.46
N THR A 99 9.30 1.62 0.95
CA THR A 99 10.21 1.53 2.09
C THR A 99 9.76 2.47 3.19
N VAL A 100 9.42 1.93 4.35
CA VAL A 100 9.08 2.73 5.53
C VAL A 100 10.37 3.38 6.05
N VAL A 101 10.40 4.71 6.08
CA VAL A 101 11.57 5.51 6.45
C VAL A 101 11.41 6.23 7.79
N ALA A 102 10.17 6.45 8.22
CA ALA A 102 9.82 6.91 9.56
C ALA A 102 8.51 6.24 9.99
N LEU A 103 8.36 5.92 11.26
CA LEU A 103 7.22 5.17 11.79
C LEU A 103 6.70 5.81 13.09
N ASP A 104 5.45 6.24 13.05
CA ASP A 104 4.62 6.46 14.22
C ASP A 104 3.98 5.11 14.61
N PRO A 105 4.17 4.60 15.83
CA PRO A 105 3.61 3.31 16.25
C PRO A 105 2.09 3.22 16.17
N GLU A 106 1.38 4.34 16.20
CA GLU A 106 -0.09 4.39 16.10
C GLU A 106 -0.61 4.39 14.66
N ILE A 107 0.26 4.63 13.67
CA ILE A 107 -0.15 4.75 12.25
C ILE A 107 0.50 3.64 11.43
N ASP A 108 -0.29 2.68 10.96
CA ASP A 108 0.21 1.62 10.08
C ASP A 108 0.64 2.21 8.72
N PRO A 109 1.84 1.86 8.23
CA PRO A 109 2.35 2.41 6.98
C PRO A 109 1.76 1.79 5.70
N ASP A 110 0.84 0.85 5.78
CA ASP A 110 0.23 0.19 4.61
C ASP A 110 -0.60 1.16 3.74
N ILE A 111 -1.50 1.94 4.35
CA ILE A 111 -2.33 2.92 3.62
C ILE A 111 -1.47 3.99 2.94
N PRO A 112 -0.51 4.68 3.63
CA PRO A 112 0.42 5.58 2.96
C PRO A 112 1.22 4.90 1.85
N SER A 113 1.57 3.60 1.99
CA SER A 113 2.28 2.85 0.96
C SER A 113 1.44 2.63 -0.30
N MET A 114 0.15 2.31 -0.15
CA MET A 114 -0.79 2.15 -1.27
C MET A 114 -0.98 3.45 -2.03
N ILE A 115 -1.23 4.54 -1.31
CA ILE A 115 -1.40 5.88 -1.88
C ILE A 115 -0.11 6.36 -2.54
N GLY A 116 1.03 6.14 -1.89
CA GLY A 116 2.35 6.47 -2.43
C GLY A 116 2.68 5.68 -3.70
N ALA A 117 2.32 4.40 -3.76
CA ALA A 117 2.51 3.56 -4.94
C ALA A 117 1.64 4.03 -6.13
N SER A 118 0.37 4.37 -5.85
CA SER A 118 -0.52 4.97 -6.83
C SER A 118 0.04 6.29 -7.38
N ALA A 119 0.47 7.19 -6.51
CA ALA A 119 1.03 8.48 -6.89
C ALA A 119 2.34 8.31 -7.69
N ALA A 120 3.25 7.43 -7.27
CA ALA A 120 4.50 7.16 -7.97
C ALA A 120 4.26 6.57 -9.37
N LEU A 121 3.28 5.67 -9.52
CA LEU A 121 2.85 5.15 -10.82
C LEU A 121 2.27 6.25 -11.71
N ALA A 122 1.39 7.10 -11.18
CA ALA A 122 0.76 8.17 -11.93
C ALA A 122 1.77 9.17 -12.54
N ILE A 123 2.87 9.46 -11.83
CA ILE A 123 3.91 10.38 -12.32
C ILE A 123 5.03 9.68 -13.12
N SER A 124 5.04 8.35 -13.19
CA SER A 124 6.10 7.57 -13.84
C SER A 124 6.08 7.60 -15.37
N GLY A 125 4.96 8.03 -15.96
CA GLY A 125 4.75 8.00 -17.42
C GLY A 125 4.37 6.62 -17.97
N MET A 126 4.18 5.62 -17.10
CA MET A 126 3.63 4.31 -17.51
C MET A 126 2.14 4.39 -17.76
N PRO A 127 1.57 3.48 -18.58
CA PRO A 127 0.13 3.46 -18.87
C PRO A 127 -0.65 2.91 -17.67
N PHE A 128 -0.84 3.75 -16.67
CA PHE A 128 -1.54 3.45 -15.43
C PHE A 128 -2.87 4.20 -15.38
N ASN A 129 -3.98 3.47 -15.29
CA ASN A 129 -5.35 3.99 -15.29
C ASN A 129 -5.83 4.34 -13.85
N GLY A 130 -4.94 4.90 -13.05
CA GLY A 130 -5.24 5.44 -11.73
C GLY A 130 -5.67 6.92 -11.79
N PRO A 131 -5.67 7.63 -10.67
CA PRO A 131 -5.12 7.20 -9.39
C PRO A 131 -5.97 6.18 -8.62
N LEU A 132 -5.34 5.52 -7.65
CA LEU A 132 -5.95 4.65 -6.67
C LEU A 132 -5.93 5.36 -5.31
N GLY A 133 -7.06 5.37 -4.62
CA GLY A 133 -7.17 5.69 -3.19
C GLY A 133 -7.24 4.43 -2.34
N ALA A 134 -6.89 4.55 -1.08
CA ALA A 134 -7.02 3.47 -0.10
C ALA A 134 -7.35 4.03 1.29
N ALA A 135 -8.11 3.27 2.05
CA ALA A 135 -8.47 3.61 3.42
C ALA A 135 -8.60 2.35 4.28
N ARG A 136 -8.35 2.50 5.57
CA ARG A 136 -8.69 1.51 6.60
C ARG A 136 -9.97 1.94 7.31
N VAL A 137 -10.86 1.02 7.54
CA VAL A 137 -12.12 1.26 8.27
C VAL A 137 -12.21 0.35 9.47
N GLY A 138 -12.38 0.93 10.63
CA GLY A 138 -12.75 0.24 11.86
C GLY A 138 -14.25 0.38 12.14
N TYR A 139 -14.77 -0.47 13.05
CA TYR A 139 -16.13 -0.38 13.57
C TYR A 139 -16.10 -0.47 15.09
N VAL A 140 -16.35 0.64 15.76
CA VAL A 140 -16.24 0.80 17.22
C VAL A 140 -17.52 1.44 17.74
N ASP A 141 -18.12 0.85 18.76
CA ASP A 141 -19.34 1.35 19.43
C ASP A 141 -20.48 1.70 18.44
N GLY A 142 -20.66 0.86 17.42
CA GLY A 142 -21.73 1.04 16.43
C GLY A 142 -21.44 2.10 15.36
N SER A 143 -20.21 2.61 15.26
CA SER A 143 -19.82 3.66 14.32
C SER A 143 -18.60 3.27 13.49
N TYR A 144 -18.59 3.69 12.20
CA TYR A 144 -17.41 3.54 11.35
C TYR A 144 -16.36 4.59 11.70
N VAL A 145 -15.09 4.18 11.70
CA VAL A 145 -13.95 5.05 11.96
C VAL A 145 -12.97 4.94 10.81
N LEU A 146 -12.63 6.07 10.20
CA LEU A 146 -11.67 6.13 9.10
C LEU A 146 -10.24 6.16 9.64
N ASN A 147 -9.39 5.29 9.11
CA ASN A 147 -7.96 5.19 9.45
C ASN A 147 -7.71 5.21 10.96
N PRO A 148 -8.37 4.32 11.73
CA PRO A 148 -8.19 4.29 13.19
C PRO A 148 -6.72 4.05 13.54
N GLY A 149 -6.23 4.73 14.57
CA GLY A 149 -4.94 4.42 15.17
C GLY A 149 -4.96 3.01 15.79
N LYS A 150 -3.78 2.42 15.98
CA LYS A 150 -3.63 1.04 16.42
C LYS A 150 -4.36 0.76 17.73
N ALA A 151 -4.23 1.64 18.72
CA ALA A 151 -4.91 1.50 20.01
C ALA A 151 -6.44 1.46 19.89
N LEU A 152 -7.02 2.11 18.88
CA LEU A 152 -8.45 2.07 18.60
C LEU A 152 -8.82 0.85 17.76
N LEU A 153 -7.97 0.47 16.80
CA LEU A 153 -8.16 -0.70 15.97
C LEU A 153 -8.17 -2.00 16.79
N ASP A 154 -7.34 -2.10 17.83
CA ASP A 154 -7.30 -3.24 18.76
C ASP A 154 -8.64 -3.46 19.52
N LYS A 155 -9.50 -2.44 19.57
CA LYS A 155 -10.85 -2.50 20.18
C LYS A 155 -11.97 -2.60 19.13
N SER A 156 -11.61 -2.54 17.87
CA SER A 156 -12.56 -2.55 16.78
C SER A 156 -13.08 -3.96 16.49
N ALA A 157 -14.37 -4.08 16.20
CA ALA A 157 -14.97 -5.31 15.71
C ALA A 157 -14.69 -5.54 14.21
N LEU A 158 -14.05 -4.60 13.54
CA LEU A 158 -13.71 -4.65 12.12
C LEU A 158 -12.32 -4.04 11.88
N ASP A 159 -11.49 -4.74 11.14
CA ASP A 159 -10.34 -4.20 10.42
C ASP A 159 -10.57 -4.43 8.93
N LEU A 160 -10.90 -3.38 8.19
CA LEU A 160 -11.19 -3.47 6.76
C LEU A 160 -10.32 -2.48 6.00
N VAL A 161 -9.60 -2.99 5.00
CA VAL A 161 -8.89 -2.16 4.03
C VAL A 161 -9.67 -2.17 2.72
N VAL A 162 -9.98 -1.00 2.21
CA VAL A 162 -10.61 -0.80 0.92
C VAL A 162 -9.70 0.03 0.02
N ALA A 163 -9.62 -0.35 -1.25
CA ALA A 163 -8.91 0.41 -2.26
C ALA A 163 -9.69 0.46 -3.56
N GLY A 164 -9.69 1.62 -4.21
CA GLY A 164 -10.45 1.84 -5.43
C GLY A 164 -10.06 3.11 -6.16
N THR A 165 -10.66 3.27 -7.32
CA THR A 165 -10.66 4.52 -8.08
C THR A 165 -11.89 5.33 -7.69
N GLU A 166 -12.02 6.56 -8.18
CA GLU A 166 -13.23 7.39 -7.99
C GLU A 166 -14.52 6.65 -8.38
N SER A 167 -14.47 5.78 -9.39
CA SER A 167 -15.66 5.13 -9.96
C SER A 167 -15.93 3.72 -9.44
N ALA A 168 -14.95 3.05 -8.82
CA ALA A 168 -15.08 1.64 -8.46
C ALA A 168 -14.16 1.20 -7.33
N VAL A 169 -14.69 0.34 -6.46
CA VAL A 169 -13.90 -0.45 -5.51
C VAL A 169 -13.17 -1.57 -6.28
N LEU A 170 -11.87 -1.67 -6.09
CA LEU A 170 -11.02 -2.68 -6.75
C LEU A 170 -10.57 -3.79 -5.81
N MET A 171 -10.44 -3.49 -4.53
CA MET A 171 -9.95 -4.43 -3.53
C MET A 171 -10.59 -4.15 -2.18
N VAL A 172 -11.01 -5.21 -1.52
CA VAL A 172 -11.40 -5.23 -0.12
C VAL A 172 -10.69 -6.39 0.57
N GLU A 173 -10.17 -6.14 1.74
CA GLU A 173 -9.63 -7.16 2.65
C GLU A 173 -10.10 -6.84 4.05
N SER A 174 -10.62 -7.83 4.78
CA SER A 174 -11.18 -7.57 6.11
C SER A 174 -11.02 -8.74 7.06
N GLU A 175 -10.89 -8.41 8.33
CA GLU A 175 -11.08 -9.26 9.48
C GLU A 175 -12.21 -8.68 10.33
N ALA A 176 -13.21 -9.50 10.68
CA ALA A 176 -14.41 -9.03 11.37
C ALA A 176 -14.86 -10.02 12.45
N SER A 177 -15.38 -9.51 13.55
CA SER A 177 -15.97 -10.27 14.66
C SER A 177 -17.48 -10.49 14.42
N GLU A 178 -17.83 -11.37 13.45
CA GLU A 178 -19.22 -11.80 13.17
C GLU A 178 -20.21 -10.63 12.94
N LEU A 179 -19.77 -9.59 12.19
CA LEU A 179 -20.60 -8.44 11.89
C LEU A 179 -21.69 -8.76 10.84
N PRO A 180 -22.90 -8.17 10.92
CA PRO A 180 -23.93 -8.30 9.90
C PRO A 180 -23.47 -7.81 8.54
N GLU A 181 -24.01 -8.41 7.46
CA GLU A 181 -23.69 -8.05 6.07
C GLU A 181 -23.93 -6.55 5.79
N GLU A 182 -24.98 -5.97 6.35
CA GLU A 182 -25.28 -4.53 6.19
C GLU A 182 -24.16 -3.64 6.73
N VAL A 183 -23.58 -4.02 7.88
CA VAL A 183 -22.45 -3.30 8.49
C VAL A 183 -21.19 -3.47 7.62
N MET A 184 -20.95 -4.68 7.11
CA MET A 184 -19.83 -4.94 6.21
C MET A 184 -19.91 -4.15 4.91
N LEU A 185 -21.10 -4.14 4.27
CA LEU A 185 -21.33 -3.35 3.06
C LEU A 185 -21.20 -1.85 3.34
N GLY A 186 -21.79 -1.38 4.44
CA GLY A 186 -21.69 0.01 4.86
C GLY A 186 -20.24 0.46 5.11
N SER A 187 -19.39 -0.41 5.67
CA SER A 187 -17.96 -0.11 5.89
C SER A 187 -17.19 0.06 4.59
N VAL A 188 -17.48 -0.77 3.58
CA VAL A 188 -16.86 -0.64 2.24
C VAL A 188 -17.26 0.67 1.59
N MET A 189 -18.54 1.02 1.65
CA MET A 189 -19.06 2.29 1.10
C MET A 189 -18.48 3.50 1.82
N PHE A 190 -18.39 3.44 3.15
CA PHE A 190 -17.79 4.49 3.97
C PHE A 190 -16.31 4.74 3.65
N GLY A 191 -15.55 3.68 3.47
CA GLY A 191 -14.12 3.80 3.13
C GLY A 191 -13.86 4.18 1.68
N HIS A 192 -14.81 3.95 0.76
CA HIS A 192 -14.70 4.31 -0.64
C HIS A 192 -15.02 5.80 -0.91
N GLN A 193 -15.87 6.44 -0.10
CA GLN A 193 -16.18 7.88 -0.17
C GLN A 193 -15.00 8.76 0.23
#